data_7cee153f466bb48d9f1d73496bffe9e1
#
_entry.id   7cee153f466bb48d9f1d73496bffe9e1
#
_cell.length_a   1.000
_cell.length_b   1.000
_cell.length_c   1.000
_cell.angle_alpha   90.00
_cell.angle_beta   90.00
_cell.angle_gamma   90.00
#
_symmetry.space_group_name_H-M   'P 1'
#
loop_
_entity.id
_entity.type
_entity.pdbx_description
1 polymer ?
#
loop_
_entity_poly.entity_id
_entity_poly.type
_entity_poly.pdbx_seq_one_letter_code
_entity_poly.pdbx_strand_id
1 'polypeptide(L)'
;MEAPAPPAVELRDISKDFGSNRALDHVDLSIGDGEVVGLVGQNGSGKSTLVKILSGVHVPEPGGRLFVSGEEVPLPLAPGQASQIGLSFVYQNLALAPGLTVLENLTLGQRVAAGARAAWAPINWLGEKRRGAAVLDRYGVRLNLDQRTGELPPVDQARLAIVRAAEDLNRYRTRSGYKHSVLVLDEPTVFLPEEDVEQLFDLIRTVKAEGAAVLFISHDLVAVRSIADRVVVLRDGRVVAEVPAGEIEEQALVDLIVGTSARQGGSAAADEARPVEVTLAPAGPAGAEDTPGPGPGQHVAVEHLSDGRLKDLSFEIGAGEILGVAGLIGSGAEDLPYLLFGAHPALSGTLRLGSEKLDITALSPQRSVRQRIALVPADRQLLGLAERLTLWENIVMLVEDEHFRGGVFHRGELVELAREAVQRFEIRPPQTHAVIATFSGGNQQKALLAKWLIAGPRLLLLHEPTQGVDVGARRDIYRFVKSAATLNQTSVLWVTTDFGELAEVCDRVIILSEGRTTDTLAGEELSDDAITAAALRQIREVR
;
A
#
# COMPACT_ATOMS: atom_id res chain seq x y z
N MET A 1 35.92 12.58 29.87
CA MET A 1 34.68 12.21 29.15
C MET A 1 35.05 12.26 27.69
N GLU A 2 35.20 11.10 27.04
CA GLU A 2 35.34 11.06 25.60
C GLU A 2 34.08 11.66 24.96
N ALA A 3 34.25 12.47 23.93
CA ALA A 3 33.13 12.98 23.16
C ALA A 3 32.35 11.78 22.58
N PRO A 4 31.01 11.79 22.57
CA PRO A 4 30.25 10.71 21.97
C PRO A 4 30.68 10.53 20.50
N ALA A 5 30.81 9.29 20.06
CA ALA A 5 31.15 8.98 18.67
C ALA A 5 30.15 9.67 17.73
N PRO A 6 30.61 10.21 16.60
CA PRO A 6 29.71 10.85 15.63
C PRO A 6 28.70 9.82 15.09
N PRO A 7 27.45 10.23 14.82
CA PRO A 7 26.46 9.34 14.23
C PRO A 7 26.89 8.84 12.83
N ALA A 8 26.38 7.67 12.44
CA ALA A 8 26.65 7.12 11.10
C ALA A 8 26.16 8.07 10.01
N VAL A 9 24.96 8.62 10.18
CA VAL A 9 24.38 9.66 9.31
C VAL A 9 23.68 10.71 10.16
N GLU A 10 23.85 11.99 9.80
CA GLU A 10 23.14 13.09 10.41
C GLU A 10 22.67 14.07 9.33
N LEU A 11 21.38 14.34 9.34
CA LEU A 11 20.71 15.34 8.54
C LEU A 11 20.42 16.56 9.41
N ARG A 12 20.71 17.74 8.94
CA ARG A 12 20.40 18.99 9.63
C ARG A 12 19.70 19.95 8.68
N ASP A 13 18.58 20.50 9.14
CA ASP A 13 17.85 21.57 8.46
C ASP A 13 17.39 21.20 7.03
N ILE A 14 16.95 19.95 6.84
CA ILE A 14 16.52 19.47 5.53
C ILE A 14 15.11 19.97 5.24
N SER A 15 14.99 20.79 4.19
CA SER A 15 13.69 21.28 3.69
C SER A 15 13.49 20.91 2.22
N LYS A 16 12.23 20.73 1.80
CA LYS A 16 11.89 20.43 0.40
C LYS A 16 10.51 20.95 0.03
N ASP A 17 10.48 21.78 -1.00
CA ASP A 17 9.26 22.32 -1.59
C ASP A 17 8.95 21.66 -2.95
N PHE A 18 7.68 21.34 -3.19
CA PHE A 18 7.12 20.95 -4.48
C PHE A 18 6.04 21.96 -4.87
N GLY A 19 6.44 22.99 -5.61
CA GLY A 19 5.55 24.13 -5.91
C GLY A 19 5.12 24.86 -4.64
N SER A 20 3.83 24.88 -4.35
CA SER A 20 3.29 25.50 -3.12
C SER A 20 3.23 24.55 -1.92
N ASN A 21 3.58 23.28 -2.10
CA ASN A 21 3.52 22.26 -1.04
C ASN A 21 4.90 22.01 -0.44
N ARG A 22 5.06 22.29 0.86
CA ARG A 22 6.26 21.99 1.62
C ARG A 22 6.20 20.56 2.13
N ALA A 23 7.01 19.69 1.54
CA ALA A 23 7.04 18.27 1.87
C ALA A 23 7.98 17.94 3.05
N LEU A 24 9.04 18.73 3.24
CA LEU A 24 9.93 18.68 4.41
C LEU A 24 10.20 20.11 4.87
N ASP A 25 10.20 20.32 6.17
CA ASP A 25 10.30 21.62 6.80
C ASP A 25 11.25 21.56 8.01
N HIS A 26 12.52 21.93 7.79
CA HIS A 26 13.59 21.96 8.79
C HIS A 26 13.75 20.61 9.51
N VAL A 27 13.87 19.51 8.77
CA VAL A 27 14.01 18.16 9.32
C VAL A 27 15.44 17.92 9.78
N ASP A 28 15.59 17.60 11.07
CA ASP A 28 16.80 17.07 11.67
C ASP A 28 16.58 15.57 11.95
N LEU A 29 17.57 14.73 11.58
CA LEU A 29 17.52 13.28 11.83
C LEU A 29 18.95 12.76 12.01
N SER A 30 19.21 12.03 13.08
CA SER A 30 20.47 11.33 13.30
C SER A 30 20.26 9.83 13.34
N ILE A 31 21.22 9.05 12.86
CA ILE A 31 21.22 7.59 12.92
C ILE A 31 22.54 7.17 13.54
N GLY A 32 22.49 6.58 14.72
CA GLY A 32 23.66 6.10 15.45
C GLY A 32 24.32 4.90 14.76
N ASP A 33 25.57 4.60 15.14
CA ASP A 33 26.28 3.44 14.59
C ASP A 33 25.67 2.13 15.14
N GLY A 34 25.33 1.20 14.25
CA GLY A 34 24.66 -0.05 14.64
C GLY A 34 23.28 0.14 15.24
N GLU A 35 22.65 1.29 15.07
CA GLU A 35 21.30 1.59 15.52
C GLU A 35 20.26 1.23 14.45
N VAL A 36 19.10 0.73 14.87
CA VAL A 36 17.90 0.62 14.03
C VAL A 36 16.95 1.76 14.41
N VAL A 37 16.80 2.73 13.51
CA VAL A 37 15.87 3.85 13.67
C VAL A 37 14.61 3.58 12.87
N GLY A 38 13.47 3.50 13.54
CA GLY A 38 12.16 3.42 12.91
C GLY A 38 11.67 4.82 12.51
N LEU A 39 11.38 5.06 11.24
CA LEU A 39 10.79 6.32 10.78
C LEU A 39 9.32 6.09 10.44
N VAL A 40 8.44 6.65 11.25
CA VAL A 40 6.99 6.52 11.11
C VAL A 40 6.33 7.86 10.81
N GLY A 41 5.11 7.82 10.30
CA GLY A 41 4.31 9.01 9.99
C GLY A 41 3.27 8.70 8.94
N GLN A 42 2.27 9.57 8.81
CA GLN A 42 1.22 9.43 7.79
C GLN A 42 1.81 9.47 6.37
N ASN A 43 1.04 8.97 5.39
CA ASN A 43 1.38 9.18 3.99
C ASN A 43 1.33 10.68 3.66
N GLY A 44 2.35 11.14 2.93
CA GLY A 44 2.53 12.59 2.72
C GLY A 44 3.27 13.33 3.83
N SER A 45 3.65 12.66 4.94
CA SER A 45 4.45 13.30 6.00
C SER A 45 5.89 13.67 5.60
N GLY A 46 6.36 13.18 4.43
CA GLY A 46 7.69 13.49 3.91
C GLY A 46 8.69 12.32 3.94
N LYS A 47 8.36 11.13 4.47
CA LYS A 47 9.27 9.96 4.60
C LYS A 47 9.95 9.60 3.27
N SER A 48 9.17 9.34 2.24
CA SER A 48 9.71 8.98 0.91
C SER A 48 10.46 10.14 0.24
N THR A 49 10.12 11.40 0.58
CA THR A 49 10.88 12.58 0.12
C THR A 49 12.26 12.60 0.76
N LEU A 50 12.35 12.31 2.07
CA LEU A 50 13.61 12.22 2.80
C LEU A 50 14.51 11.12 2.21
N VAL A 51 13.95 9.93 1.95
CA VAL A 51 14.67 8.81 1.29
C VAL A 51 15.21 9.24 -0.09
N LYS A 52 14.38 9.92 -0.89
CA LYS A 52 14.77 10.40 -2.23
C LYS A 52 15.84 11.48 -2.19
N ILE A 53 15.92 12.28 -1.13
CA ILE A 53 17.03 13.22 -0.91
C ILE A 53 18.30 12.45 -0.56
N LEU A 54 18.24 11.51 0.39
CA LEU A 54 19.36 10.66 0.78
C LEU A 54 19.90 9.79 -0.37
N SER A 55 19.04 9.41 -1.31
CA SER A 55 19.45 8.64 -2.50
C SER A 55 19.94 9.49 -3.67
N GLY A 56 19.85 10.83 -3.55
CA GLY A 56 20.25 11.77 -4.61
C GLY A 56 19.24 11.92 -5.75
N VAL A 57 17.99 11.44 -5.56
CA VAL A 57 16.90 11.59 -6.55
C VAL A 57 16.27 12.98 -6.46
N HIS A 58 16.13 13.50 -5.24
CA HIS A 58 15.60 14.85 -5.02
C HIS A 58 16.66 15.80 -4.50
N VAL A 59 16.60 17.05 -4.97
CA VAL A 59 17.41 18.14 -4.50
C VAL A 59 16.69 18.82 -3.32
N PRO A 60 17.30 18.90 -2.12
CA PRO A 60 16.72 19.67 -1.02
C PRO A 60 16.78 21.17 -1.29
N GLU A 61 16.04 21.96 -0.52
CA GLU A 61 16.18 23.42 -0.51
C GLU A 61 17.55 23.83 0.04
N PRO A 62 18.07 25.00 -0.34
CA PRO A 62 19.35 25.51 0.17
C PRO A 62 19.35 25.67 1.70
N GLY A 63 20.46 25.30 2.34
CA GLY A 63 20.64 25.38 3.80
C GLY A 63 20.75 24.02 4.48
N GLY A 64 20.13 22.99 3.91
CA GLY A 64 20.21 21.64 4.45
C GLY A 64 21.63 21.07 4.37
N ARG A 65 22.03 20.30 5.40
CA ARG A 65 23.37 19.71 5.52
C ARG A 65 23.25 18.22 5.82
N LEU A 66 24.13 17.44 5.19
CA LEU A 66 24.29 16.00 5.41
C LEU A 66 25.69 15.73 5.97
N PHE A 67 25.76 14.95 7.05
CA PHE A 67 27.01 14.45 7.59
C PHE A 67 26.99 12.92 7.56
N VAL A 68 28.10 12.34 7.16
CA VAL A 68 28.33 10.88 7.18
C VAL A 68 29.60 10.64 7.96
N SER A 69 29.51 9.85 9.04
CA SER A 69 30.65 9.62 9.95
C SER A 69 31.28 10.91 10.50
N GLY A 70 30.46 11.95 10.68
CA GLY A 70 30.91 13.28 11.13
C GLY A 70 31.52 14.18 10.06
N GLU A 71 31.72 13.69 8.84
CA GLU A 71 32.21 14.50 7.70
C GLU A 71 31.02 15.07 6.90
N GLU A 72 31.09 16.37 6.59
CA GLU A 72 30.05 17.03 5.80
C GLU A 72 30.11 16.60 4.34
N VAL A 73 28.99 16.11 3.82
CA VAL A 73 28.80 15.70 2.42
C VAL A 73 27.97 16.76 1.71
N PRO A 74 28.50 17.36 0.61
CA PRO A 74 27.74 18.36 -0.13
C PRO A 74 26.42 17.83 -0.69
N LEU A 75 25.35 18.59 -0.51
CA LEU A 75 24.04 18.37 -1.15
C LEU A 75 23.89 19.30 -2.37
N PRO A 76 23.17 18.89 -3.43
CA PRO A 76 22.53 17.57 -3.60
C PRO A 76 23.53 16.45 -3.93
N LEU A 77 23.23 15.23 -3.54
CA LEU A 77 24.01 14.06 -3.93
C LEU A 77 23.90 13.81 -5.44
N ALA A 78 25.02 13.52 -6.08
CA ALA A 78 25.00 13.05 -7.46
C ALA A 78 24.43 11.61 -7.58
N PRO A 79 23.86 11.23 -8.72
CA PRO A 79 23.41 9.86 -8.95
C PRO A 79 24.50 8.83 -8.66
N GLY A 80 24.20 7.85 -7.80
CA GLY A 80 25.16 6.81 -7.37
C GLY A 80 26.17 7.25 -6.30
N GLN A 81 26.21 8.52 -5.88
CA GLN A 81 27.09 8.99 -4.82
C GLN A 81 26.72 8.40 -3.46
N ALA A 82 25.44 8.16 -3.20
CA ALA A 82 24.96 7.58 -1.95
C ALA A 82 25.69 6.26 -1.60
N SER A 83 25.87 5.36 -2.56
CA SER A 83 26.61 4.10 -2.34
C SER A 83 28.11 4.32 -2.10
N GLN A 84 28.67 5.44 -2.56
CA GLN A 84 30.09 5.80 -2.37
C GLN A 84 30.35 6.39 -0.98
N ILE A 85 29.32 6.82 -0.28
CA ILE A 85 29.38 7.36 1.08
C ILE A 85 28.80 6.42 2.14
N GLY A 86 28.53 5.16 1.77
CA GLY A 86 28.07 4.13 2.72
C GLY A 86 26.56 4.09 2.96
N LEU A 87 25.76 4.58 2.01
CA LEU A 87 24.29 4.45 2.04
C LEU A 87 23.85 3.41 1.02
N SER A 88 22.99 2.48 1.41
CA SER A 88 22.35 1.53 0.51
C SER A 88 20.85 1.50 0.75
N PHE A 89 20.06 1.24 -0.29
CA PHE A 89 18.61 1.39 -0.28
C PHE A 89 17.90 0.14 -0.75
N VAL A 90 16.85 -0.25 -0.04
CA VAL A 90 15.81 -1.14 -0.49
C VAL A 90 14.52 -0.33 -0.57
N TYR A 91 14.03 -0.13 -1.79
CA TYR A 91 12.80 0.62 -2.04
C TYR A 91 11.58 -0.29 -1.95
N GLN A 92 10.41 0.28 -1.81
CA GLN A 92 9.14 -0.43 -1.77
C GLN A 92 8.94 -1.42 -2.93
N ASN A 93 9.43 -1.11 -4.14
CA ASN A 93 9.40 -2.00 -5.30
C ASN A 93 10.60 -2.95 -5.39
N LEU A 94 11.40 -3.08 -4.30
CA LEU A 94 12.60 -3.91 -4.16
C LEU A 94 13.72 -3.66 -5.19
N ALA A 95 13.45 -2.95 -6.27
CA ALA A 95 14.36 -2.66 -7.38
C ALA A 95 15.11 -3.92 -7.91
N LEU A 96 14.42 -5.07 -7.95
CA LEU A 96 14.91 -6.31 -8.53
C LEU A 96 14.48 -6.41 -9.99
N ALA A 97 15.30 -7.07 -10.82
CA ALA A 97 14.94 -7.38 -12.19
C ALA A 97 14.27 -8.76 -12.26
N PRO A 98 12.92 -8.87 -12.41
CA PRO A 98 12.20 -10.13 -12.27
C PRO A 98 12.56 -11.16 -13.36
N GLY A 99 12.98 -10.70 -14.53
CA GLY A 99 13.44 -11.56 -15.63
C GLY A 99 14.84 -12.15 -15.47
N LEU A 100 15.63 -11.64 -14.50
CA LEU A 100 16.96 -12.12 -14.21
C LEU A 100 16.94 -13.15 -13.07
N THR A 101 17.99 -13.99 -13.03
CA THR A 101 18.19 -14.97 -11.95
C THR A 101 18.63 -14.29 -10.65
N VAL A 102 18.55 -15.02 -9.53
CA VAL A 102 19.08 -14.60 -8.22
C VAL A 102 20.56 -14.19 -8.35
N LEU A 103 21.37 -15.02 -9.02
CA LEU A 103 22.78 -14.74 -9.26
C LEU A 103 23.00 -13.44 -10.05
N GLU A 104 22.25 -13.25 -11.11
CA GLU A 104 22.35 -12.04 -11.94
C GLU A 104 21.95 -10.79 -11.18
N ASN A 105 20.89 -10.83 -10.36
CA ASN A 105 20.49 -9.71 -9.51
C ASN A 105 21.56 -9.37 -8.44
N LEU A 106 22.25 -10.37 -7.87
CA LEU A 106 23.36 -10.15 -6.93
C LEU A 106 24.61 -9.56 -7.62
N THR A 107 24.84 -9.88 -8.90
CA THR A 107 26.06 -9.48 -9.62
C THR A 107 25.89 -8.16 -10.38
N LEU A 108 24.67 -7.80 -10.79
CA LEU A 108 24.39 -6.64 -11.64
C LEU A 108 24.91 -5.33 -11.04
N GLY A 109 24.57 -5.05 -9.77
CA GLY A 109 25.01 -3.84 -9.07
C GLY A 109 26.53 -3.70 -9.00
N GLN A 110 27.23 -4.82 -8.85
CA GLN A 110 28.70 -4.88 -8.77
C GLN A 110 29.37 -4.44 -10.05
N ARG A 111 28.84 -4.86 -11.18
CA ARG A 111 29.41 -4.56 -12.51
C ARG A 111 29.18 -3.12 -12.92
N VAL A 112 28.00 -2.59 -12.61
CA VAL A 112 27.67 -1.18 -12.83
C VAL A 112 28.59 -0.29 -12.00
N ALA A 113 28.82 -0.62 -10.72
CA ALA A 113 29.72 0.13 -9.83
C ALA A 113 31.22 0.03 -10.23
N ALA A 114 31.62 -1.04 -10.92
CA ALA A 114 32.99 -1.23 -11.39
C ALA A 114 33.32 -0.44 -12.69
N GLY A 115 32.33 0.25 -13.26
CA GLY A 115 32.48 1.13 -14.42
C GLY A 115 32.47 0.44 -15.77
N ALA A 116 32.48 1.25 -16.86
CA ALA A 116 32.28 0.80 -18.22
C ALA A 116 33.24 -0.31 -18.71
N ARG A 117 34.49 -0.33 -18.26
CA ARG A 117 35.44 -1.39 -18.61
C ARG A 117 35.06 -2.76 -18.06
N ALA A 118 34.52 -2.81 -16.84
CA ALA A 118 34.06 -4.06 -16.21
C ALA A 118 32.75 -4.56 -16.84
N ALA A 119 31.93 -3.67 -17.35
CA ALA A 119 30.68 -4.02 -18.03
C ALA A 119 30.88 -4.87 -19.30
N TRP A 120 32.02 -4.69 -19.99
CA TRP A 120 32.36 -5.42 -21.22
C TRP A 120 33.30 -6.61 -20.99
N ALA A 121 33.79 -6.84 -19.77
CA ALA A 121 34.64 -7.99 -19.48
C ALA A 121 33.82 -9.30 -19.44
N PRO A 122 34.37 -10.43 -19.92
CA PRO A 122 33.70 -11.73 -19.83
C PRO A 122 33.41 -12.12 -18.37
N ILE A 123 32.23 -12.69 -18.12
CA ILE A 123 31.82 -13.09 -16.77
C ILE A 123 32.32 -14.49 -16.49
N ASN A 124 33.03 -14.65 -15.39
CA ASN A 124 33.34 -15.98 -14.82
C ASN A 124 32.15 -16.47 -13.98
N TRP A 125 31.15 -17.05 -14.65
CA TRP A 125 29.94 -17.52 -13.98
C TRP A 125 30.17 -18.53 -12.86
N LEU A 126 31.17 -19.39 -12.99
CA LEU A 126 31.51 -20.36 -11.93
C LEU A 126 32.06 -19.65 -10.69
N GLY A 127 32.88 -18.64 -10.89
CA GLY A 127 33.37 -17.77 -9.79
C GLY A 127 32.25 -16.96 -9.16
N GLU A 128 31.33 -16.41 -9.98
CA GLU A 128 30.18 -15.65 -9.47
C GLU A 128 29.20 -16.55 -8.69
N LYS A 129 28.94 -17.79 -9.14
CA LYS A 129 28.11 -18.73 -8.38
C LYS A 129 28.71 -19.05 -7.00
N ARG A 130 30.02 -19.28 -6.91
CA ARG A 130 30.68 -19.51 -5.61
C ARG A 130 30.58 -18.30 -4.69
N ARG A 131 30.76 -17.09 -5.23
CA ARG A 131 30.60 -15.84 -4.48
C ARG A 131 29.15 -15.62 -4.06
N GLY A 132 28.19 -15.79 -4.96
CA GLY A 132 26.77 -15.66 -4.66
C GLY A 132 26.31 -16.63 -3.57
N ALA A 133 26.75 -17.89 -3.63
CA ALA A 133 26.48 -18.88 -2.58
C ALA A 133 27.06 -18.44 -1.23
N ALA A 134 28.33 -17.99 -1.20
CA ALA A 134 28.96 -17.52 0.04
C ALA A 134 28.29 -16.26 0.61
N VAL A 135 27.75 -15.38 -0.24
CA VAL A 135 26.98 -14.21 0.19
C VAL A 135 25.66 -14.65 0.82
N LEU A 136 24.89 -15.52 0.17
CA LEU A 136 23.64 -16.02 0.71
C LEU A 136 23.84 -16.76 2.03
N ASP A 137 24.87 -17.62 2.12
CA ASP A 137 25.23 -18.35 3.35
C ASP A 137 25.58 -17.39 4.51
N ARG A 138 26.30 -16.30 4.23
CA ARG A 138 26.66 -15.28 5.25
C ARG A 138 25.42 -14.71 5.92
N TYR A 139 24.38 -14.43 5.15
CA TYR A 139 23.13 -13.84 5.66
C TYR A 139 22.08 -14.88 6.02
N GLY A 140 22.42 -16.18 6.01
CA GLY A 140 21.49 -17.26 6.36
C GLY A 140 20.34 -17.44 5.37
N VAL A 141 20.46 -16.94 4.14
CA VAL A 141 19.41 -16.96 3.12
C VAL A 141 19.64 -18.15 2.16
N ARG A 142 18.63 -19.01 2.00
CA ARG A 142 18.70 -20.18 1.11
C ARG A 142 17.86 -19.93 -0.13
N LEU A 143 18.50 -19.55 -1.24
CA LEU A 143 17.86 -19.33 -2.54
C LEU A 143 18.60 -20.10 -3.62
N ASN A 144 17.85 -20.56 -4.63
CA ASN A 144 18.46 -21.16 -5.83
C ASN A 144 19.00 -20.04 -6.73
N LEU A 145 20.33 -20.00 -6.89
CA LEU A 145 21.02 -18.97 -7.68
C LEU A 145 20.59 -18.93 -9.16
N ASP A 146 20.11 -20.04 -9.70
CA ASP A 146 19.69 -20.15 -11.11
C ASP A 146 18.18 -19.87 -11.32
N GLN A 147 17.41 -19.70 -10.23
CA GLN A 147 15.98 -19.38 -10.30
C GLN A 147 15.76 -17.92 -10.69
N ARG A 148 14.75 -17.66 -11.52
CA ARG A 148 14.35 -16.29 -11.86
C ARG A 148 13.73 -15.60 -10.64
N THR A 149 14.13 -14.35 -10.43
CA THR A 149 13.67 -13.58 -9.27
C THR A 149 12.15 -13.36 -9.26
N GLY A 150 11.53 -13.19 -10.44
CA GLY A 150 10.07 -13.06 -10.54
C GLY A 150 9.27 -14.33 -10.19
N GLU A 151 9.94 -15.48 -10.06
CA GLU A 151 9.32 -16.76 -9.66
C GLU A 151 9.49 -17.04 -8.16
N LEU A 152 10.21 -16.18 -7.43
CA LEU A 152 10.40 -16.31 -5.99
C LEU A 152 9.15 -15.81 -5.24
N PRO A 153 8.84 -16.41 -4.07
CA PRO A 153 7.88 -15.84 -3.14
C PRO A 153 8.25 -14.39 -2.76
N PRO A 154 7.29 -13.53 -2.42
CA PRO A 154 7.55 -12.14 -2.05
C PRO A 154 8.59 -11.97 -0.93
N VAL A 155 8.56 -12.82 0.10
CA VAL A 155 9.53 -12.80 1.20
C VAL A 155 10.95 -13.06 0.70
N ASP A 156 11.14 -14.01 -0.20
CA ASP A 156 12.44 -14.33 -0.76
C ASP A 156 12.97 -13.24 -1.69
N GLN A 157 12.08 -12.55 -2.39
CA GLN A 157 12.43 -11.34 -3.15
C GLN A 157 12.90 -10.22 -2.20
N ALA A 158 12.19 -9.95 -1.10
CA ALA A 158 12.59 -8.97 -0.11
C ALA A 158 13.94 -9.32 0.53
N ARG A 159 14.13 -10.58 0.93
CA ARG A 159 15.41 -11.07 1.49
C ARG A 159 16.57 -10.91 0.50
N LEU A 160 16.36 -11.23 -0.78
CA LEU A 160 17.35 -11.03 -1.83
C LEU A 160 17.72 -9.55 -1.99
N ALA A 161 16.74 -8.65 -1.97
CA ALA A 161 16.98 -7.21 -2.08
C ALA A 161 17.81 -6.68 -0.90
N ILE A 162 17.50 -7.13 0.33
CA ILE A 162 18.25 -6.75 1.54
C ILE A 162 19.68 -7.31 1.49
N VAL A 163 19.85 -8.59 1.15
CA VAL A 163 21.19 -9.21 1.01
C VAL A 163 22.04 -8.45 0.00
N ARG A 164 21.46 -8.09 -1.16
CA ARG A 164 22.16 -7.28 -2.17
C ARG A 164 22.60 -5.94 -1.61
N ALA A 165 21.70 -5.23 -0.93
CA ALA A 165 21.99 -3.93 -0.34
C ALA A 165 23.04 -4.02 0.79
N ALA A 166 22.95 -5.03 1.66
CA ALA A 166 23.91 -5.28 2.73
C ALA A 166 25.31 -5.63 2.19
N GLU A 167 25.38 -6.39 1.10
CA GLU A 167 26.66 -6.73 0.46
C GLU A 167 27.29 -5.48 -0.21
N ASP A 168 26.50 -4.54 -0.72
CA ASP A 168 27.01 -3.26 -1.22
C ASP A 168 27.64 -2.43 -0.08
N LEU A 169 27.01 -2.39 1.11
CA LEU A 169 27.57 -1.74 2.31
C LEU A 169 28.85 -2.43 2.79
N ASN A 170 28.88 -3.77 2.81
CA ASN A 170 30.06 -4.51 3.21
C ASN A 170 31.27 -4.21 2.30
N ARG A 171 31.04 -4.09 1.00
CA ARG A 171 32.08 -3.68 0.03
C ARG A 171 32.54 -2.26 0.24
N TYR A 172 31.62 -1.33 0.54
CA TYR A 172 31.98 0.04 0.88
C TYR A 172 32.91 0.05 2.09
N ARG A 173 32.56 -0.61 3.19
CA ARG A 173 33.39 -0.71 4.41
C ARG A 173 34.78 -1.28 4.13
N THR A 174 34.84 -2.34 3.31
CA THR A 174 36.10 -2.99 2.95
C THR A 174 37.01 -2.09 2.11
N ARG A 175 36.45 -1.25 1.24
CA ARG A 175 37.22 -0.36 0.34
C ARG A 175 37.64 0.94 1.00
N SER A 176 36.74 1.56 1.76
CA SER A 176 36.94 2.89 2.35
C SER A 176 37.67 2.83 3.69
N GLY A 177 37.64 1.70 4.39
CA GLY A 177 38.13 1.58 5.78
C GLY A 177 37.19 2.24 6.81
N TYR A 178 36.11 2.92 6.36
CA TYR A 178 35.07 3.46 7.26
C TYR A 178 34.24 2.33 7.83
N LYS A 179 33.91 2.42 9.13
CA LYS A 179 33.07 1.43 9.82
C LYS A 179 31.58 1.73 9.66
N HIS A 180 31.23 2.99 9.50
CA HIS A 180 29.86 3.46 9.51
C HIS A 180 29.21 3.28 8.14
N SER A 181 28.03 2.69 8.12
CA SER A 181 27.22 2.48 6.92
C SER A 181 25.76 2.37 7.30
N VAL A 182 24.87 2.81 6.44
CA VAL A 182 23.42 2.82 6.72
C VAL A 182 22.66 2.08 5.62
N LEU A 183 21.84 1.12 6.03
CA LEU A 183 20.84 0.46 5.21
C LEU A 183 19.50 1.17 5.38
N VAL A 184 18.95 1.70 4.29
CA VAL A 184 17.63 2.32 4.27
C VAL A 184 16.63 1.34 3.69
N LEU A 185 15.60 1.00 4.45
CA LEU A 185 14.53 0.08 4.09
C LEU A 185 13.21 0.85 4.02
N ASP A 186 12.65 1.01 2.82
CA ASP A 186 11.43 1.76 2.58
C ASP A 186 10.26 0.78 2.37
N GLU A 187 9.41 0.60 3.39
CA GLU A 187 8.24 -0.29 3.43
C GLU A 187 8.55 -1.75 3.08
N PRO A 188 9.55 -2.41 3.68
CA PRO A 188 9.99 -3.74 3.24
C PRO A 188 9.02 -4.87 3.60
N THR A 189 8.01 -4.63 4.45
CA THR A 189 7.05 -5.62 4.97
C THR A 189 5.67 -5.57 4.30
N VAL A 190 5.39 -4.58 3.44
CA VAL A 190 4.04 -4.29 2.89
C VAL A 190 3.36 -5.47 2.19
N PHE A 191 4.13 -6.39 1.61
CA PHE A 191 3.58 -7.54 0.87
C PHE A 191 3.89 -8.88 1.55
N LEU A 192 4.28 -8.86 2.82
CA LEU A 192 4.69 -10.07 3.54
C LEU A 192 3.61 -10.49 4.54
N PRO A 193 3.24 -11.79 4.55
CA PRO A 193 2.49 -12.37 5.66
C PRO A 193 3.25 -12.22 6.99
N GLU A 194 2.54 -12.11 8.11
CA GLU A 194 3.16 -11.97 9.44
C GLU A 194 4.20 -13.06 9.75
N GLU A 195 3.95 -14.30 9.32
CA GLU A 195 4.87 -15.44 9.49
C GLU A 195 6.23 -15.21 8.81
N ASP A 196 6.26 -14.41 7.75
CA ASP A 196 7.46 -14.12 6.96
C ASP A 196 8.20 -12.86 7.46
N VAL A 197 7.52 -11.97 8.18
CA VAL A 197 8.10 -10.73 8.72
C VAL A 197 9.24 -11.03 9.69
N GLU A 198 9.10 -12.04 10.55
CA GLU A 198 10.16 -12.40 11.51
C GLU A 198 11.44 -12.88 10.81
N GLN A 199 11.32 -13.60 9.69
CA GLN A 199 12.49 -13.99 8.89
C GLN A 199 13.23 -12.78 8.31
N LEU A 200 12.47 -11.73 7.95
CA LEU A 200 13.05 -10.45 7.49
C LEU A 200 13.77 -9.73 8.65
N PHE A 201 13.18 -9.74 9.85
CA PHE A 201 13.78 -9.14 11.04
C PHE A 201 15.07 -9.84 11.46
N ASP A 202 15.13 -11.16 11.38
CA ASP A 202 16.37 -11.90 11.63
C ASP A 202 17.49 -11.50 10.66
N LEU A 203 17.16 -11.27 9.40
CA LEU A 203 18.11 -10.76 8.42
C LEU A 203 18.57 -9.32 8.77
N ILE A 204 17.65 -8.45 9.17
CA ILE A 204 17.99 -7.06 9.60
C ILE A 204 18.88 -7.10 10.85
N ARG A 205 18.58 -7.95 11.83
CA ARG A 205 19.42 -8.16 13.03
C ARG A 205 20.83 -8.65 12.65
N THR A 206 20.95 -9.52 11.65
CA THR A 206 22.23 -9.97 11.11
C THR A 206 23.03 -8.82 10.49
N VAL A 207 22.38 -7.98 9.67
CA VAL A 207 23.00 -6.80 9.06
C VAL A 207 23.45 -5.80 10.11
N LYS A 208 22.63 -5.56 11.15
CA LYS A 208 22.98 -4.74 12.32
C LYS A 208 24.19 -5.31 13.06
N ALA A 209 24.23 -6.62 13.31
CA ALA A 209 25.33 -7.30 14.00
C ALA A 209 26.65 -7.20 13.22
N GLU A 210 26.58 -7.09 11.89
CA GLU A 210 27.76 -6.80 11.04
C GLU A 210 28.21 -5.33 11.10
N GLY A 211 27.54 -4.46 11.88
CA GLY A 211 27.91 -3.08 12.13
C GLY A 211 27.30 -2.07 11.15
N ALA A 212 26.24 -2.39 10.44
CA ALA A 212 25.48 -1.40 9.71
C ALA A 212 24.38 -0.81 10.60
N ALA A 213 24.16 0.50 10.51
CA ALA A 213 22.95 1.13 11.02
C ALA A 213 21.80 0.91 10.04
N VAL A 214 20.55 0.97 10.51
CA VAL A 214 19.36 0.73 9.69
C VAL A 214 18.36 1.86 9.88
N LEU A 215 17.89 2.46 8.80
CA LEU A 215 16.69 3.30 8.79
C LEU A 215 15.52 2.47 8.26
N PHE A 216 14.64 2.07 9.16
CA PHE A 216 13.48 1.24 8.87
C PHE A 216 12.22 2.11 8.76
N ILE A 217 11.67 2.22 7.57
CA ILE A 217 10.50 3.04 7.29
C ILE A 217 9.31 2.12 7.09
N SER A 218 8.28 2.28 7.90
CA SER A 218 7.05 1.53 7.77
C SER A 218 5.87 2.31 8.36
N HIS A 219 4.67 1.98 7.93
CA HIS A 219 3.43 2.40 8.56
C HIS A 219 2.89 1.34 9.54
N ASP A 220 3.46 0.13 9.52
CA ASP A 220 3.17 -0.93 10.49
C ASP A 220 3.92 -0.64 11.80
N LEU A 221 3.17 -0.17 12.80
CA LEU A 221 3.73 0.25 14.09
C LEU A 221 4.18 -0.93 14.93
N VAL A 222 3.54 -2.10 14.78
CA VAL A 222 3.94 -3.33 15.47
C VAL A 222 5.29 -3.79 14.95
N ALA A 223 5.46 -3.83 13.62
CA ALA A 223 6.72 -4.15 12.98
C ALA A 223 7.85 -3.19 13.40
N VAL A 224 7.60 -1.88 13.39
CA VAL A 224 8.59 -0.87 13.80
C VAL A 224 9.01 -1.05 15.25
N ARG A 225 8.05 -1.22 16.18
CA ARG A 225 8.35 -1.40 17.61
C ARG A 225 9.13 -2.66 17.92
N SER A 226 8.98 -3.71 17.11
CA SER A 226 9.66 -5.00 17.33
C SER A 226 11.11 -5.01 16.85
N ILE A 227 11.49 -4.16 15.88
CA ILE A 227 12.83 -4.15 15.29
C ILE A 227 13.65 -2.91 15.63
N ALA A 228 13.02 -1.76 15.85
CA ALA A 228 13.72 -0.49 16.07
C ALA A 228 14.23 -0.35 17.52
N ASP A 229 15.36 0.32 17.68
CA ASP A 229 15.87 0.78 18.98
C ASP A 229 15.17 2.09 19.37
N ARG A 230 14.91 2.96 18.39
CA ARG A 230 14.28 4.28 18.54
C ARG A 230 13.33 4.55 17.40
N VAL A 231 12.23 5.22 17.68
CA VAL A 231 11.22 5.64 16.69
C VAL A 231 11.25 7.16 16.54
N VAL A 232 11.31 7.61 15.30
CA VAL A 232 11.19 9.01 14.89
C VAL A 232 9.86 9.20 14.20
N VAL A 233 9.05 10.14 14.69
CA VAL A 233 7.73 10.45 14.12
C VAL A 233 7.83 11.67 13.24
N LEU A 234 7.55 11.49 11.94
CA LEU A 234 7.49 12.56 10.96
C LEU A 234 6.03 12.92 10.66
N ARG A 235 5.66 14.18 10.87
CA ARG A 235 4.32 14.70 10.59
C ARG A 235 4.40 16.07 9.94
N ASP A 236 3.62 16.28 8.87
CA ASP A 236 3.55 17.55 8.12
C ASP A 236 4.94 18.10 7.74
N GLY A 237 5.84 17.20 7.35
CA GLY A 237 7.21 17.53 6.96
C GLY A 237 8.17 17.81 8.11
N ARG A 238 7.78 17.63 9.39
CA ARG A 238 8.60 17.92 10.57
C ARG A 238 8.76 16.70 11.47
N VAL A 239 9.90 16.55 12.11
CA VAL A 239 10.06 15.61 13.24
C VAL A 239 9.32 16.15 14.43
N VAL A 240 8.30 15.42 14.90
CA VAL A 240 7.46 15.85 16.05
C VAL A 240 7.77 15.09 17.32
N ALA A 241 8.42 13.93 17.23
CA ALA A 241 8.85 13.15 18.38
C ALA A 241 10.00 12.20 18.00
N GLU A 242 10.86 11.94 18.99
CA GLU A 242 11.85 10.87 18.98
C GLU A 242 11.75 10.13 20.31
N VAL A 243 11.49 8.82 20.27
CA VAL A 243 11.21 8.02 21.46
C VAL A 243 11.87 6.64 21.36
N PRO A 244 12.35 6.05 22.47
CA PRO A 244 12.79 4.66 22.50
C PRO A 244 11.63 3.72 22.10
N ALA A 245 11.88 2.77 21.19
CA ALA A 245 10.83 1.90 20.68
C ALA A 245 10.18 1.01 21.76
N GLY A 246 10.97 0.57 22.77
CA GLY A 246 10.48 -0.27 23.87
C GLY A 246 9.68 0.46 24.94
N GLU A 247 9.69 1.79 24.97
CA GLU A 247 9.05 2.59 26.03
C GLU A 247 7.71 3.20 25.59
N ILE A 248 7.39 3.17 24.28
CA ILE A 248 6.17 3.78 23.77
C ILE A 248 5.08 2.73 23.52
N GLU A 249 3.89 2.97 24.03
CA GLU A 249 2.72 2.19 23.68
C GLU A 249 2.23 2.53 22.26
N GLU A 250 1.63 1.56 21.60
CA GLU A 250 1.16 1.70 20.21
C GLU A 250 0.15 2.85 20.07
N GLN A 251 -0.80 2.95 21.00
CA GLN A 251 -1.79 4.02 20.99
C GLN A 251 -1.16 5.41 21.13
N ALA A 252 -0.13 5.55 21.97
CA ALA A 252 0.61 6.81 22.12
C ALA A 252 1.37 7.17 20.83
N LEU A 253 1.91 6.18 20.12
CA LEU A 253 2.56 6.39 18.84
C LEU A 253 1.55 6.81 17.76
N VAL A 254 0.36 6.20 17.72
CA VAL A 254 -0.75 6.62 16.86
C VAL A 254 -1.15 8.07 17.16
N ASP A 255 -1.27 8.44 18.43
CA ASP A 255 -1.62 9.82 18.84
C ASP A 255 -0.57 10.85 18.38
N LEU A 256 0.71 10.51 18.40
CA LEU A 256 1.80 11.36 17.90
C LEU A 256 1.74 11.51 16.38
N ILE A 257 1.44 10.42 15.66
CA ILE A 257 1.34 10.40 14.18
C ILE A 257 0.13 11.21 13.72
N VAL A 258 -1.03 11.02 14.36
CA VAL A 258 -2.29 11.70 13.99
C VAL A 258 -2.34 13.15 14.51
N GLY A 259 -1.75 13.42 15.67
CA GLY A 259 -1.74 14.73 16.33
C GLY A 259 -2.92 14.93 17.28
N THR A 260 -2.62 15.27 18.55
CA THR A 260 -3.61 15.50 19.61
C THR A 260 -4.52 16.72 19.39
N SER A 261 -4.27 17.55 18.37
CA SER A 261 -5.12 18.71 18.03
C SER A 261 -6.54 18.31 17.62
N ALA A 262 -6.78 17.05 17.29
CA ALA A 262 -8.12 16.52 17.04
C ALA A 262 -8.90 16.19 18.32
N ARG A 263 -8.23 16.12 19.50
CA ARG A 263 -8.87 15.70 20.77
C ARG A 263 -9.16 16.82 21.77
N GLN A 264 -8.60 18.03 21.62
CA GLN A 264 -8.85 19.14 22.57
C GLN A 264 -10.13 19.96 22.27
N GLY A 265 -10.97 19.54 21.34
CA GLY A 265 -12.26 20.16 20.99
C GLY A 265 -13.49 19.31 21.28
N GLY A 266 -13.41 18.23 22.08
CA GLY A 266 -14.59 17.40 22.33
C GLY A 266 -14.41 16.56 23.60
N SER A 267 -15.14 16.91 24.65
CA SER A 267 -15.51 16.08 25.80
C SER A 267 -15.91 14.68 25.35
N ALA A 268 -15.54 13.66 26.15
CA ALA A 268 -15.97 12.27 26.01
C ALA A 268 -17.51 12.15 25.84
N ALA A 269 -17.95 12.22 24.61
CA ALA A 269 -19.18 11.69 24.10
C ALA A 269 -18.73 10.93 22.83
N ALA A 270 -19.17 9.68 22.70
CA ALA A 270 -19.04 8.94 21.46
C ALA A 270 -19.40 9.89 20.32
N ASP A 271 -18.39 10.28 19.52
CA ASP A 271 -18.63 11.10 18.36
C ASP A 271 -19.35 10.19 17.35
N GLU A 272 -20.67 10.15 17.49
CA GLU A 272 -21.54 9.72 16.40
C GLU A 272 -21.17 10.63 15.24
N ALA A 273 -20.26 10.11 14.39
CA ALA A 273 -19.85 10.75 13.16
C ALA A 273 -21.13 11.20 12.45
N ARG A 274 -21.34 12.52 12.38
CA ARG A 274 -22.43 13.06 11.56
C ARG A 274 -22.31 12.40 10.21
N PRO A 275 -23.34 11.71 9.72
CA PRO A 275 -23.33 11.13 8.40
C PRO A 275 -22.94 12.25 7.44
N VAL A 276 -21.83 12.11 6.73
CA VAL A 276 -21.60 12.91 5.54
C VAL A 276 -22.74 12.49 4.63
N GLU A 277 -23.70 13.37 4.44
CA GLU A 277 -24.89 13.11 3.62
C GLU A 277 -24.42 12.86 2.19
N VAL A 278 -24.06 11.60 1.91
CA VAL A 278 -23.71 11.10 0.58
C VAL A 278 -25.01 10.83 -0.17
N THR A 279 -25.91 11.85 -0.21
CA THR A 279 -27.06 11.78 -1.10
C THR A 279 -26.54 11.93 -2.52
N LEU A 280 -26.36 10.80 -3.20
CA LEU A 280 -26.17 10.77 -4.64
C LEU A 280 -27.56 11.11 -5.23
N ALA A 281 -27.78 12.38 -5.57
CA ALA A 281 -28.85 12.67 -6.51
C ALA A 281 -28.46 11.98 -7.83
N PRO A 282 -29.28 11.06 -8.36
CA PRO A 282 -29.04 10.52 -9.68
C PRO A 282 -29.11 11.70 -10.64
N ALA A 283 -28.00 12.04 -11.29
CA ALA A 283 -28.01 12.86 -12.49
C ALA A 283 -28.59 12.00 -13.61
N GLY A 284 -29.91 11.74 -13.54
CA GLY A 284 -30.64 11.11 -14.62
C GLY A 284 -31.12 12.17 -15.59
N PRO A 285 -30.99 11.98 -16.91
CA PRO A 285 -31.57 12.89 -17.88
C PRO A 285 -33.10 12.90 -17.71
N ALA A 286 -33.70 14.08 -17.61
CA ALA A 286 -35.13 14.25 -17.80
C ALA A 286 -35.50 13.75 -19.21
N GLY A 287 -36.02 12.51 -19.33
CA GLY A 287 -36.47 11.98 -20.60
C GLY A 287 -36.20 10.50 -20.88
N ALA A 288 -35.68 9.71 -19.95
CA ALA A 288 -35.69 8.24 -20.08
C ALA A 288 -36.81 7.69 -19.18
N GLU A 289 -37.94 7.40 -19.78
CA GLU A 289 -38.97 6.54 -19.21
C GLU A 289 -38.35 5.15 -18.99
N ASP A 290 -38.52 4.59 -17.77
CA ASP A 290 -38.09 3.24 -17.35
C ASP A 290 -36.58 3.00 -17.01
N THR A 291 -35.96 3.88 -16.23
CA THR A 291 -34.89 3.40 -15.35
C THR A 291 -35.42 3.44 -13.91
N PRO A 292 -35.53 2.31 -13.20
CA PRO A 292 -35.94 2.33 -11.81
C PRO A 292 -34.89 3.17 -11.03
N GLY A 293 -35.36 4.26 -10.42
CA GLY A 293 -34.59 4.94 -9.38
C GLY A 293 -34.20 3.96 -8.28
N PRO A 294 -33.33 4.31 -7.33
CA PRO A 294 -32.95 3.40 -6.26
C PRO A 294 -34.22 2.92 -5.55
N GLY A 295 -34.69 1.73 -5.95
CA GLY A 295 -35.79 1.04 -5.31
C GLY A 295 -35.35 0.53 -3.94
N PRO A 296 -36.28 0.34 -2.99
CA PRO A 296 -35.96 -0.14 -1.67
C PRO A 296 -35.25 -1.49 -1.74
N GLY A 297 -34.05 -1.56 -1.15
CA GLY A 297 -33.36 -2.77 -0.74
C GLY A 297 -33.14 -3.81 -1.84
N GLN A 298 -32.13 -3.63 -2.69
CA GLN A 298 -31.79 -4.66 -3.67
C GLN A 298 -30.84 -5.68 -3.03
N HIS A 299 -31.39 -6.87 -2.78
CA HIS A 299 -30.65 -8.03 -2.34
C HIS A 299 -29.77 -8.56 -3.48
N VAL A 300 -28.52 -8.84 -3.18
CA VAL A 300 -27.58 -9.47 -4.12
C VAL A 300 -27.41 -10.93 -3.73
N ALA A 301 -27.49 -11.85 -4.69
CA ALA A 301 -27.21 -13.26 -4.45
C ALA A 301 -26.26 -13.80 -5.53
N VAL A 302 -25.26 -14.52 -5.11
CA VAL A 302 -24.35 -15.30 -5.94
C VAL A 302 -24.69 -16.77 -5.77
N GLU A 303 -24.99 -17.45 -6.89
CA GLU A 303 -25.42 -18.84 -6.90
C GLU A 303 -24.46 -19.67 -7.78
N HIS A 304 -23.95 -20.77 -7.23
CA HIS A 304 -23.17 -21.79 -7.94
C HIS A 304 -21.93 -21.26 -8.72
N LEU A 305 -21.20 -20.29 -8.14
CA LEU A 305 -20.01 -19.72 -8.76
C LEU A 305 -18.84 -20.71 -8.70
N SER A 306 -18.26 -20.99 -9.86
CA SER A 306 -17.06 -21.81 -9.99
C SER A 306 -16.13 -21.23 -11.07
N ASP A 307 -14.80 -21.30 -10.84
CA ASP A 307 -13.76 -20.88 -11.79
C ASP A 307 -12.60 -21.88 -11.92
N GLY A 308 -12.66 -23.00 -11.19
CA GLY A 308 -11.61 -24.02 -11.06
C GLY A 308 -10.90 -23.97 -9.70
N ARG A 309 -10.80 -22.81 -9.05
CA ARG A 309 -10.41 -22.65 -7.64
C ARG A 309 -11.63 -22.62 -6.75
N LEU A 310 -12.58 -21.73 -7.02
CA LEU A 310 -13.87 -21.68 -6.35
C LEU A 310 -14.72 -22.88 -6.79
N LYS A 311 -15.36 -23.54 -5.83
CA LYS A 311 -16.08 -24.79 -5.99
C LYS A 311 -17.52 -24.63 -5.52
N ASP A 312 -18.41 -24.26 -6.42
CA ASP A 312 -19.86 -24.15 -6.16
C ASP A 312 -20.19 -23.14 -5.03
N LEU A 313 -19.53 -21.96 -5.09
CA LEU A 313 -19.69 -20.93 -4.09
C LEU A 313 -21.05 -20.24 -4.23
N SER A 314 -21.80 -20.15 -3.12
CA SER A 314 -23.07 -19.45 -3.05
C SER A 314 -23.15 -18.62 -1.78
N PHE A 315 -23.60 -17.36 -1.89
CA PHE A 315 -23.80 -16.44 -0.77
C PHE A 315 -24.74 -15.31 -1.15
N GLU A 316 -25.19 -14.56 -0.16
CA GLU A 316 -26.09 -13.43 -0.33
C GLU A 316 -25.52 -12.19 0.36
N ILE A 317 -25.83 -11.00 -0.15
CA ILE A 317 -25.50 -9.72 0.45
C ILE A 317 -26.78 -8.90 0.53
N GLY A 318 -27.15 -8.49 1.73
CA GLY A 318 -28.31 -7.62 1.97
C GLY A 318 -28.13 -6.25 1.34
N ALA A 319 -29.23 -5.53 1.15
CA ALA A 319 -29.18 -4.14 0.75
C ALA A 319 -28.53 -3.29 1.86
N GLY A 320 -27.48 -2.54 1.51
CA GLY A 320 -26.74 -1.77 2.48
C GLY A 320 -25.86 -2.58 3.43
N GLU A 321 -25.73 -3.90 3.20
CA GLU A 321 -24.82 -4.77 3.96
C GLU A 321 -23.39 -4.67 3.41
N ILE A 322 -22.41 -4.67 4.31
CA ILE A 322 -20.99 -4.84 4.01
C ILE A 322 -20.62 -6.27 4.38
N LEU A 323 -20.53 -7.16 3.36
CA LEU A 323 -20.09 -8.54 3.52
C LEU A 323 -18.57 -8.62 3.34
N GLY A 324 -17.87 -9.05 4.38
CA GLY A 324 -16.45 -9.38 4.33
C GLY A 324 -16.19 -10.77 3.78
N VAL A 325 -15.08 -10.95 3.10
CA VAL A 325 -14.58 -12.27 2.69
C VAL A 325 -13.16 -12.41 3.17
N ALA A 326 -12.93 -13.33 4.08
CA ALA A 326 -11.63 -13.71 4.59
C ALA A 326 -11.19 -15.04 3.99
N GLY A 327 -9.90 -15.15 3.71
CA GLY A 327 -9.30 -16.39 3.24
C GLY A 327 -7.79 -16.24 3.13
N LEU A 328 -7.09 -17.35 3.30
CA LEU A 328 -5.64 -17.37 3.07
C LEU A 328 -5.36 -17.23 1.57
N ILE A 329 -4.15 -16.79 1.23
CA ILE A 329 -3.69 -16.68 -0.16
C ILE A 329 -3.87 -18.03 -0.87
N GLY A 330 -4.54 -18.03 -2.00
CA GLY A 330 -4.88 -19.25 -2.75
C GLY A 330 -6.22 -19.88 -2.38
N SER A 331 -6.98 -19.32 -1.43
CA SER A 331 -8.34 -19.77 -1.10
C SER A 331 -9.36 -19.48 -2.21
N GLY A 332 -9.04 -18.54 -3.14
CA GLY A 332 -9.92 -18.03 -4.18
C GLY A 332 -10.67 -16.75 -3.77
N ALA A 333 -10.47 -16.26 -2.54
CA ALA A 333 -11.07 -15.00 -2.09
C ALA A 333 -10.62 -13.82 -2.97
N GLU A 334 -9.34 -13.80 -3.32
CA GLU A 334 -8.70 -12.79 -4.14
C GLU A 334 -9.27 -12.67 -5.56
N ASP A 335 -9.76 -13.78 -6.15
CA ASP A 335 -10.32 -13.81 -7.50
C ASP A 335 -11.82 -13.40 -7.53
N LEU A 336 -12.52 -13.52 -6.40
CA LEU A 336 -13.96 -13.34 -6.31
C LEU A 336 -14.46 -11.97 -6.83
N PRO A 337 -13.88 -10.81 -6.48
CA PRO A 337 -14.31 -9.53 -7.02
C PRO A 337 -14.16 -9.42 -8.54
N TYR A 338 -13.11 -10.00 -9.10
CA TYR A 338 -12.84 -9.96 -10.55
C TYR A 338 -13.75 -10.87 -11.35
N LEU A 339 -14.14 -12.04 -10.79
CA LEU A 339 -15.13 -12.95 -11.39
C LEU A 339 -16.51 -12.28 -11.44
N LEU A 340 -16.94 -11.67 -10.34
CA LEU A 340 -18.24 -10.99 -10.25
C LEU A 340 -18.30 -9.71 -11.11
N PHE A 341 -17.15 -9.11 -11.41
CA PHE A 341 -17.04 -7.98 -12.33
C PHE A 341 -16.91 -8.41 -13.80
N GLY A 342 -16.66 -9.70 -14.06
CA GLY A 342 -16.38 -10.21 -15.41
C GLY A 342 -15.02 -9.79 -15.97
N ALA A 343 -14.06 -9.47 -15.10
CA ALA A 343 -12.66 -9.23 -15.46
C ALA A 343 -11.87 -10.54 -15.58
N HIS A 344 -12.25 -11.57 -14.79
CA HIS A 344 -11.77 -12.94 -14.91
C HIS A 344 -12.90 -13.86 -15.41
N PRO A 345 -12.59 -14.88 -16.22
CA PRO A 345 -13.61 -15.81 -16.72
C PRO A 345 -14.05 -16.78 -15.63
N ALA A 346 -15.36 -16.92 -15.42
CA ALA A 346 -15.95 -17.96 -14.59
C ALA A 346 -16.32 -19.19 -15.44
N LEU A 347 -16.35 -20.37 -14.82
CA LEU A 347 -16.82 -21.61 -15.45
C LEU A 347 -18.35 -21.77 -15.33
N SER A 348 -18.91 -21.32 -14.21
CA SER A 348 -20.35 -21.29 -13.95
C SER A 348 -20.69 -20.24 -12.91
N GLY A 349 -21.94 -19.86 -12.81
CA GLY A 349 -22.46 -19.02 -11.74
C GLY A 349 -23.54 -18.07 -12.21
N THR A 350 -24.40 -17.69 -11.27
CA THR A 350 -25.45 -16.69 -11.47
C THR A 350 -25.29 -15.59 -10.45
N LEU A 351 -25.38 -14.33 -10.90
CA LEU A 351 -25.47 -13.15 -10.06
C LEU A 351 -26.89 -12.58 -10.15
N ARG A 352 -27.58 -12.48 -9.02
CA ARG A 352 -28.88 -11.81 -8.92
C ARG A 352 -28.71 -10.43 -8.31
N LEU A 353 -29.21 -9.41 -8.99
CA LEU A 353 -29.26 -8.03 -8.51
C LEU A 353 -30.74 -7.61 -8.39
N GLY A 354 -31.32 -7.79 -7.21
CA GLY A 354 -32.75 -7.65 -7.01
C GLY A 354 -33.56 -8.69 -7.84
N SER A 355 -34.36 -8.24 -8.78
CA SER A 355 -35.13 -9.10 -9.70
C SER A 355 -34.36 -9.57 -10.94
N GLU A 356 -33.21 -8.93 -11.25
CA GLU A 356 -32.40 -9.27 -12.42
C GLU A 356 -31.53 -10.49 -12.16
N LYS A 357 -31.45 -11.38 -13.15
CA LYS A 357 -30.61 -12.58 -13.12
C LYS A 357 -29.56 -12.48 -14.23
N LEU A 358 -28.28 -12.47 -13.85
CA LEU A 358 -27.15 -12.34 -14.74
C LEU A 358 -26.34 -13.64 -14.73
N ASP A 359 -26.00 -14.15 -15.91
CA ASP A 359 -25.04 -15.25 -16.05
C ASP A 359 -23.62 -14.67 -15.89
N ILE A 360 -22.89 -15.12 -14.85
CA ILE A 360 -21.54 -14.64 -14.55
C ILE A 360 -20.58 -14.98 -15.68
N THR A 361 -20.77 -16.12 -16.37
CA THR A 361 -19.90 -16.53 -17.49
C THR A 361 -19.99 -15.60 -18.71
N ALA A 362 -21.08 -14.82 -18.80
CA ALA A 362 -21.32 -13.85 -19.85
C ALA A 362 -21.06 -12.40 -19.41
N LEU A 363 -20.57 -12.19 -18.18
CA LEU A 363 -20.19 -10.86 -17.73
C LEU A 363 -18.91 -10.38 -18.44
N SER A 364 -18.82 -9.07 -18.55
CA SER A 364 -17.63 -8.36 -18.98
C SER A 364 -17.58 -7.03 -18.22
N PRO A 365 -16.43 -6.37 -18.07
CA PRO A 365 -16.33 -5.08 -17.39
C PRO A 365 -17.34 -4.04 -17.92
N GLN A 366 -17.51 -3.95 -19.25
CA GLN A 366 -18.48 -3.04 -19.86
C GLN A 366 -19.92 -3.35 -19.49
N ARG A 367 -20.28 -4.65 -19.41
CA ARG A 367 -21.62 -5.08 -18.99
C ARG A 367 -21.84 -4.81 -17.51
N SER A 368 -20.85 -5.06 -16.68
CA SER A 368 -20.89 -4.82 -15.23
C SER A 368 -21.08 -3.35 -14.90
N VAL A 369 -20.36 -2.44 -15.58
CA VAL A 369 -20.56 -0.99 -15.44
C VAL A 369 -21.99 -0.59 -15.78
N ARG A 370 -22.57 -1.10 -16.88
CA ARG A 370 -23.99 -0.83 -17.24
C ARG A 370 -24.97 -1.37 -16.20
N GLN A 371 -24.65 -2.45 -15.52
CA GLN A 371 -25.44 -3.03 -14.42
C GLN A 371 -25.17 -2.34 -13.08
N ARG A 372 -24.38 -1.26 -13.06
CA ARG A 372 -23.95 -0.55 -11.86
C ARG A 372 -23.23 -1.45 -10.84
N ILE A 373 -22.41 -2.38 -11.35
CA ILE A 373 -21.45 -3.12 -10.54
C ILE A 373 -20.13 -2.37 -10.61
N ALA A 374 -19.57 -2.03 -9.47
CA ALA A 374 -18.32 -1.31 -9.31
C ALA A 374 -17.20 -2.24 -8.83
N LEU A 375 -15.96 -2.00 -9.27
CA LEU A 375 -14.78 -2.72 -8.80
C LEU A 375 -13.66 -1.76 -8.42
N VAL A 376 -13.25 -1.80 -7.16
CA VAL A 376 -12.01 -1.20 -6.69
C VAL A 376 -10.98 -2.33 -6.59
N PRO A 377 -10.01 -2.42 -7.52
CA PRO A 377 -9.01 -3.48 -7.53
C PRO A 377 -7.89 -3.21 -6.53
N ALA A 378 -7.16 -4.26 -6.11
CA ALA A 378 -6.00 -4.15 -5.24
C ALA A 378 -4.88 -3.32 -5.88
N ASP A 379 -4.57 -3.57 -7.15
CA ASP A 379 -3.63 -2.72 -7.91
C ASP A 379 -4.38 -1.53 -8.55
N ARG A 380 -4.47 -0.44 -7.79
CA ARG A 380 -5.13 0.79 -8.24
C ARG A 380 -4.41 1.47 -9.42
N GLN A 381 -3.08 1.31 -9.51
CA GLN A 381 -2.27 1.97 -10.54
C GLN A 381 -2.44 1.29 -11.89
N LEU A 382 -2.40 -0.02 -11.91
CA LEU A 382 -2.50 -0.79 -13.15
C LEU A 382 -3.95 -0.94 -13.64
N LEU A 383 -4.89 -1.17 -12.71
CA LEU A 383 -6.25 -1.57 -13.03
C LEU A 383 -7.31 -0.52 -12.67
N GLY A 384 -7.00 0.40 -11.76
CA GLY A 384 -7.98 1.32 -11.18
C GLY A 384 -7.97 2.72 -11.78
N LEU A 385 -6.82 3.28 -12.08
CA LEU A 385 -6.63 4.69 -12.47
C LEU A 385 -5.93 4.82 -13.82
N ALA A 386 -6.28 5.86 -14.56
CA ALA A 386 -5.56 6.27 -15.75
C ALA A 386 -4.46 7.28 -15.33
N GLU A 387 -3.25 6.78 -15.00
CA GLU A 387 -2.18 7.55 -14.36
C GLU A 387 -1.78 8.85 -15.08
N ARG A 388 -1.91 8.88 -16.41
CA ARG A 388 -1.54 10.04 -17.25
C ARG A 388 -2.63 11.09 -17.37
N LEU A 389 -3.86 10.76 -16.96
CA LEU A 389 -4.98 11.68 -16.96
C LEU A 389 -5.01 12.52 -15.68
N THR A 390 -5.72 13.63 -15.74
CA THR A 390 -5.95 14.50 -14.60
C THR A 390 -6.90 13.87 -13.58
N LEU A 391 -6.95 14.45 -12.37
CA LEU A 391 -7.86 14.01 -11.33
C LEU A 391 -9.32 14.07 -11.77
N TRP A 392 -9.76 15.19 -12.41
CA TRP A 392 -11.15 15.31 -12.87
C TRP A 392 -11.49 14.27 -13.94
N GLU A 393 -10.61 14.02 -14.92
CA GLU A 393 -10.82 13.00 -15.96
C GLU A 393 -10.97 11.60 -15.36
N ASN A 394 -10.17 11.26 -14.35
CA ASN A 394 -10.30 9.99 -13.65
C ASN A 394 -11.63 9.87 -12.89
N ILE A 395 -12.07 10.92 -12.22
CA ILE A 395 -13.29 10.91 -11.40
C ILE A 395 -14.54 10.72 -12.26
N VAL A 396 -14.66 11.45 -13.39
CA VAL A 396 -15.90 11.49 -14.18
C VAL A 396 -15.98 10.43 -15.27
N MET A 397 -14.93 9.66 -15.49
CA MET A 397 -14.77 8.70 -16.59
C MET A 397 -15.98 7.75 -16.80
N LEU A 398 -16.72 7.43 -15.76
CA LEU A 398 -17.85 6.49 -15.80
C LEU A 398 -19.20 7.18 -16.03
N VAL A 399 -19.25 8.50 -15.96
CA VAL A 399 -20.48 9.31 -16.08
C VAL A 399 -20.45 10.28 -17.25
N GLU A 400 -19.41 10.22 -18.09
CA GLU A 400 -19.23 11.12 -19.23
C GLU A 400 -20.39 11.06 -20.24
N ASP A 401 -20.90 9.85 -20.51
CA ASP A 401 -21.99 9.65 -21.49
C ASP A 401 -23.27 10.40 -21.10
N GLU A 402 -23.53 10.59 -19.82
CA GLU A 402 -24.70 11.31 -19.31
C GLU A 402 -24.63 12.82 -19.60
N HIS A 403 -23.41 13.34 -19.81
CA HIS A 403 -23.14 14.74 -20.10
C HIS A 403 -22.88 15.03 -21.60
N PHE A 404 -23.08 14.03 -22.46
CA PHE A 404 -23.06 14.19 -23.91
C PHE A 404 -24.48 14.40 -24.44
N ARG A 405 -24.88 15.67 -24.67
CA ARG A 405 -26.22 16.03 -25.09
C ARG A 405 -26.18 16.87 -26.36
N GLY A 406 -27.10 16.58 -27.31
CA GLY A 406 -27.21 17.34 -28.55
C GLY A 406 -25.95 17.34 -29.43
N GLY A 407 -25.11 16.32 -29.35
CA GLY A 407 -23.84 16.25 -30.08
C GLY A 407 -22.71 17.08 -29.47
N VAL A 408 -22.91 17.66 -28.29
CA VAL A 408 -21.94 18.51 -27.57
C VAL A 408 -21.59 17.89 -26.22
N PHE A 409 -20.31 17.91 -25.92
CA PHE A 409 -19.75 17.45 -24.66
C PHE A 409 -19.67 18.59 -23.64
N HIS A 410 -20.44 18.52 -22.56
CA HIS A 410 -20.53 19.58 -21.55
C HIS A 410 -19.41 19.51 -20.52
N ARG A 411 -18.17 19.75 -20.97
CA ARG A 411 -16.95 19.65 -20.15
C ARG A 411 -17.01 20.48 -18.85
N GLY A 412 -17.67 21.66 -18.88
CA GLY A 412 -17.78 22.51 -17.69
C GLY A 412 -18.53 21.83 -16.54
N GLU A 413 -19.63 21.13 -16.86
CA GLU A 413 -20.44 20.38 -15.89
C GLU A 413 -19.63 19.23 -15.27
N LEU A 414 -18.85 18.50 -16.07
CA LEU A 414 -17.99 17.41 -15.61
C LEU A 414 -16.87 17.88 -14.67
N VAL A 415 -16.24 19.02 -14.99
CA VAL A 415 -15.23 19.62 -14.11
C VAL A 415 -15.84 20.07 -12.79
N GLU A 416 -17.07 20.60 -12.80
CA GLU A 416 -17.77 20.98 -11.57
C GLU A 416 -18.14 19.75 -10.73
N LEU A 417 -18.68 18.71 -11.35
CA LEU A 417 -18.95 17.42 -10.71
C LEU A 417 -17.69 16.83 -10.05
N ALA A 418 -16.56 16.87 -10.76
CA ALA A 418 -15.29 16.44 -10.20
C ALA A 418 -14.85 17.31 -9.02
N ARG A 419 -15.09 18.64 -9.06
CA ARG A 419 -14.75 19.54 -7.95
C ARG A 419 -15.58 19.25 -6.70
N GLU A 420 -16.88 19.00 -6.87
CA GLU A 420 -17.76 18.55 -5.78
C GLU A 420 -17.30 17.22 -5.20
N ALA A 421 -16.94 16.25 -6.06
CA ALA A 421 -16.40 14.98 -5.63
C ALA A 421 -15.09 15.13 -4.85
N VAL A 422 -14.16 15.98 -5.32
CA VAL A 422 -12.89 16.27 -4.63
C VAL A 422 -13.12 16.83 -3.23
N GLN A 423 -14.08 17.74 -3.06
CA GLN A 423 -14.45 18.28 -1.76
C GLN A 423 -15.10 17.22 -0.86
N ARG A 424 -16.05 16.46 -1.39
CA ARG A 424 -16.83 15.45 -0.68
C ARG A 424 -15.97 14.29 -0.19
N PHE A 425 -15.02 13.80 -1.02
CA PHE A 425 -14.10 12.74 -0.68
C PHE A 425 -12.80 13.24 -0.06
N GLU A 426 -12.74 14.53 0.29
CA GLU A 426 -11.60 15.15 0.97
C GLU A 426 -10.25 14.85 0.28
N ILE A 427 -10.23 14.91 -1.07
CA ILE A 427 -9.02 14.65 -1.85
C ILE A 427 -8.09 15.87 -1.77
N ARG A 428 -6.83 15.65 -1.42
CA ARG A 428 -5.85 16.74 -1.23
C ARG A 428 -4.59 16.49 -2.07
N PRO A 429 -4.01 17.53 -2.70
CA PRO A 429 -4.55 18.91 -2.81
C PRO A 429 -5.78 18.96 -3.72
N PRO A 430 -6.72 19.93 -3.55
CA PRO A 430 -7.96 20.00 -4.33
C PRO A 430 -7.73 20.57 -5.76
N GLN A 431 -6.75 20.01 -6.46
CA GLN A 431 -6.30 20.45 -7.78
C GLN A 431 -6.84 19.51 -8.86
N THR A 432 -8.06 19.75 -9.32
CA THR A 432 -8.77 18.88 -10.28
C THR A 432 -8.00 18.66 -11.59
N HIS A 433 -7.20 19.64 -12.04
CA HIS A 433 -6.41 19.55 -13.27
C HIS A 433 -5.00 18.98 -13.09
N ALA A 434 -4.60 18.62 -11.86
CA ALA A 434 -3.32 17.94 -11.64
C ALA A 434 -3.41 16.49 -12.11
N VAL A 435 -2.31 15.95 -12.64
CA VAL A 435 -2.20 14.55 -13.08
C VAL A 435 -2.30 13.63 -11.86
N ILE A 436 -3.14 12.59 -11.94
CA ILE A 436 -3.45 11.72 -10.81
C ILE A 436 -2.21 11.03 -10.24
N ALA A 437 -1.21 10.72 -11.04
CA ALA A 437 0.05 10.12 -10.60
C ALA A 437 0.84 11.01 -9.62
N THR A 438 0.54 12.32 -9.53
CA THR A 438 1.21 13.25 -8.60
C THR A 438 0.61 13.24 -7.19
N PHE A 439 -0.53 12.57 -7.00
CA PHE A 439 -1.19 12.47 -5.71
C PHE A 439 -0.61 11.34 -4.86
N SER A 440 -0.71 11.47 -3.53
CA SER A 440 -0.35 10.37 -2.62
C SER A 440 -1.28 9.16 -2.81
N GLY A 441 -0.81 7.97 -2.41
CA GLY A 441 -1.57 6.73 -2.54
C GLY A 441 -2.96 6.80 -1.91
N GLY A 442 -3.09 7.39 -0.72
CA GLY A 442 -4.39 7.60 -0.06
C GLY A 442 -5.33 8.50 -0.86
N ASN A 443 -4.82 9.59 -1.47
CA ASN A 443 -5.63 10.47 -2.31
C ASN A 443 -5.97 9.83 -3.66
N GLN A 444 -5.08 9.03 -4.24
CA GLN A 444 -5.39 8.20 -5.42
C GLN A 444 -6.51 7.20 -5.12
N GLN A 445 -6.48 6.56 -3.95
CA GLN A 445 -7.51 5.61 -3.52
C GLN A 445 -8.86 6.31 -3.29
N LYS A 446 -8.86 7.48 -2.66
CA LYS A 446 -10.07 8.31 -2.54
C LYS A 446 -10.64 8.72 -3.91
N ALA A 447 -9.78 9.08 -4.87
CA ALA A 447 -10.20 9.41 -6.24
C ALA A 447 -10.81 8.20 -6.96
N LEU A 448 -10.21 7.01 -6.80
CA LEU A 448 -10.73 5.76 -7.35
C LEU A 448 -12.10 5.41 -6.75
N LEU A 449 -12.24 5.54 -5.43
CA LEU A 449 -13.51 5.31 -4.76
C LEU A 449 -14.57 6.36 -5.19
N ALA A 450 -14.20 7.63 -5.29
CA ALA A 450 -15.06 8.71 -5.79
C ALA A 450 -15.57 8.40 -7.20
N LYS A 451 -14.71 7.99 -8.13
CA LYS A 451 -15.05 7.58 -9.50
C LYS A 451 -16.22 6.57 -9.52
N TRP A 452 -16.14 5.55 -8.68
CA TRP A 452 -17.17 4.52 -8.62
C TRP A 452 -18.42 4.96 -7.88
N LEU A 453 -18.29 5.68 -6.77
CA LEU A 453 -19.43 6.07 -5.94
C LEU A 453 -20.30 7.15 -6.60
N ILE A 454 -19.74 8.05 -7.41
CA ILE A 454 -20.57 9.03 -8.17
C ILE A 454 -21.42 8.36 -9.25
N ALA A 455 -21.01 7.18 -9.74
CA ALA A 455 -21.81 6.40 -10.69
C ALA A 455 -22.99 5.66 -10.05
N GLY A 456 -23.15 5.73 -8.72
CA GLY A 456 -24.27 5.13 -7.98
C GLY A 456 -24.34 3.63 -8.10
N PRO A 457 -23.35 2.86 -7.59
CA PRO A 457 -23.32 1.42 -7.74
C PRO A 457 -24.38 0.73 -6.91
N ARG A 458 -24.96 -0.35 -7.46
CA ARG A 458 -25.85 -1.30 -6.75
C ARG A 458 -25.04 -2.32 -5.96
N LEU A 459 -23.89 -2.75 -6.53
CA LEU A 459 -22.93 -3.66 -5.92
C LEU A 459 -21.54 -3.03 -6.03
N LEU A 460 -20.87 -2.87 -4.91
CA LEU A 460 -19.50 -2.37 -4.81
C LEU A 460 -18.57 -3.52 -4.39
N LEU A 461 -17.68 -3.90 -5.27
CA LEU A 461 -16.66 -4.92 -5.06
C LEU A 461 -15.34 -4.25 -4.68
N LEU A 462 -14.80 -4.57 -3.53
CA LEU A 462 -13.57 -4.00 -2.99
C LEU A 462 -12.55 -5.12 -2.80
N HIS A 463 -11.36 -4.99 -3.38
CA HIS A 463 -10.23 -5.88 -3.15
C HIS A 463 -9.05 -5.08 -2.62
N GLU A 464 -8.63 -5.37 -1.39
CA GLU A 464 -7.55 -4.66 -0.68
C GLU A 464 -7.70 -3.13 -0.75
N PRO A 465 -8.89 -2.56 -0.41
CA PRO A 465 -9.18 -1.16 -0.70
C PRO A 465 -8.33 -0.18 0.10
N THR A 466 -7.66 -0.61 1.15
CA THR A 466 -6.82 0.23 1.99
C THR A 466 -5.34 -0.10 1.88
N GLN A 467 -4.97 -1.02 0.98
CA GLN A 467 -3.57 -1.40 0.79
C GLN A 467 -2.71 -0.21 0.38
N GLY A 468 -1.63 0.02 1.14
CA GLY A 468 -0.69 1.12 0.89
C GLY A 468 -1.29 2.52 1.09
N VAL A 469 -2.30 2.65 1.95
CA VAL A 469 -2.82 3.94 2.41
C VAL A 469 -2.52 4.13 3.91
N ASP A 470 -2.46 5.39 4.34
CA ASP A 470 -2.21 5.72 5.75
C ASP A 470 -3.46 5.53 6.63
N VAL A 471 -3.26 5.54 7.96
CA VAL A 471 -4.33 5.37 8.95
C VAL A 471 -5.45 6.40 8.79
N GLY A 472 -5.12 7.65 8.42
CA GLY A 472 -6.12 8.69 8.20
C GLY A 472 -6.96 8.42 6.96
N ALA A 473 -6.32 8.09 5.83
CA ALA A 473 -7.01 7.75 4.59
C ALA A 473 -7.80 6.43 4.73
N ARG A 474 -7.33 5.44 5.51
CA ARG A 474 -8.04 4.21 5.83
C ARG A 474 -9.39 4.52 6.51
N ARG A 475 -9.40 5.35 7.55
CA ARG A 475 -10.63 5.78 8.25
C ARG A 475 -11.60 6.52 7.31
N ASP A 476 -11.08 7.36 6.42
CA ASP A 476 -11.91 8.06 5.44
C ASP A 476 -12.57 7.07 4.47
N ILE A 477 -11.83 6.08 3.97
CA ILE A 477 -12.35 5.01 3.08
C ILE A 477 -13.47 4.24 3.79
N TYR A 478 -13.27 3.83 5.05
CA TYR A 478 -14.30 3.16 5.86
C TYR A 478 -15.57 4.00 5.95
N ARG A 479 -15.42 5.28 6.29
CA ARG A 479 -16.53 6.23 6.39
C ARG A 479 -17.29 6.37 5.07
N PHE A 480 -16.59 6.49 3.96
CA PHE A 480 -17.22 6.63 2.64
C PHE A 480 -17.96 5.37 2.23
N VAL A 481 -17.38 4.19 2.46
CA VAL A 481 -18.04 2.93 2.12
C VAL A 481 -19.24 2.66 3.04
N LYS A 482 -19.10 2.85 4.36
CA LYS A 482 -20.24 2.76 5.31
C LYS A 482 -21.36 3.73 4.94
N SER A 483 -21.01 4.96 4.54
CA SER A 483 -21.99 5.94 4.08
C SER A 483 -22.70 5.49 2.79
N ALA A 484 -21.97 4.95 1.81
CA ALA A 484 -22.56 4.42 0.58
C ALA A 484 -23.48 3.23 0.85
N ALA A 485 -23.09 2.31 1.73
CA ALA A 485 -23.92 1.21 2.16
C ALA A 485 -25.20 1.70 2.83
N THR A 486 -25.09 2.55 3.86
CA THR A 486 -26.22 2.96 4.69
C THR A 486 -27.20 3.88 3.95
N LEU A 487 -26.68 4.94 3.28
CA LEU A 487 -27.53 5.99 2.69
C LEU A 487 -28.03 5.65 1.29
N ASN A 488 -27.21 4.95 0.49
CA ASN A 488 -27.57 4.59 -0.88
C ASN A 488 -28.04 3.14 -1.01
N GLN A 489 -28.05 2.38 0.09
CA GLN A 489 -28.41 0.97 0.11
C GLN A 489 -27.54 0.13 -0.85
N THR A 490 -26.29 0.54 -1.07
CA THR A 490 -25.34 -0.19 -1.89
C THR A 490 -24.90 -1.46 -1.16
N SER A 491 -25.03 -2.61 -1.80
CA SER A 491 -24.47 -3.87 -1.29
C SER A 491 -22.94 -3.84 -1.52
N VAL A 492 -22.17 -4.19 -0.50
CA VAL A 492 -20.70 -4.14 -0.57
C VAL A 492 -20.11 -5.53 -0.32
N LEU A 493 -19.20 -5.95 -1.19
CA LEU A 493 -18.32 -7.08 -0.97
C LEU A 493 -16.91 -6.57 -0.68
N TRP A 494 -16.36 -6.89 0.49
CA TRP A 494 -15.05 -6.45 0.95
C TRP A 494 -14.10 -7.62 1.10
N VAL A 495 -13.08 -7.68 0.28
CA VAL A 495 -12.06 -8.75 0.29
C VAL A 495 -10.72 -8.14 0.67
N THR A 496 -10.13 -8.62 1.76
CA THR A 496 -8.81 -8.18 2.23
C THR A 496 -8.13 -9.29 3.04
N THR A 497 -6.82 -9.23 3.11
CA THR A 497 -5.99 -10.07 3.96
C THR A 497 -5.80 -9.50 5.37
N ASP A 498 -6.20 -8.23 5.60
CA ASP A 498 -6.22 -7.57 6.92
C ASP A 498 -7.53 -7.94 7.65
N PHE A 499 -7.47 -8.97 8.51
CA PHE A 499 -8.65 -9.48 9.23
C PHE A 499 -9.17 -8.48 10.27
N GLY A 500 -8.29 -7.65 10.84
CA GLY A 500 -8.68 -6.54 11.71
C GLY A 500 -9.56 -5.53 10.97
N GLU A 501 -9.28 -5.26 9.70
CA GLU A 501 -10.09 -4.41 8.84
C GLU A 501 -11.50 -5.00 8.63
N LEU A 502 -11.62 -6.30 8.37
CA LEU A 502 -12.90 -6.96 8.22
C LEU A 502 -13.74 -6.88 9.51
N ALA A 503 -13.09 -7.09 10.66
CA ALA A 503 -13.75 -6.99 11.96
C ALA A 503 -14.27 -5.57 12.28
N GLU A 504 -13.56 -4.51 11.80
CA GLU A 504 -13.93 -3.11 12.06
C GLU A 504 -15.06 -2.62 11.14
N VAL A 505 -15.08 -3.08 9.88
CA VAL A 505 -15.91 -2.46 8.84
C VAL A 505 -17.12 -3.27 8.47
N CYS A 506 -17.02 -4.61 8.46
CA CYS A 506 -18.05 -5.49 7.91
C CYS A 506 -19.17 -5.79 8.91
N ASP A 507 -20.38 -6.02 8.40
CA ASP A 507 -21.52 -6.48 9.20
C ASP A 507 -21.45 -7.99 9.44
N ARG A 508 -20.86 -8.73 8.48
CA ARG A 508 -20.68 -10.16 8.48
C ARG A 508 -19.48 -10.55 7.63
N VAL A 509 -18.77 -11.62 8.00
CA VAL A 509 -17.61 -12.15 7.27
C VAL A 509 -17.82 -13.63 6.96
N ILE A 510 -17.63 -14.02 5.71
CA ILE A 510 -17.53 -15.41 5.28
C ILE A 510 -16.06 -15.82 5.16
N ILE A 511 -15.75 -17.02 5.61
CA ILE A 511 -14.41 -17.59 5.55
C ILE A 511 -14.33 -18.54 4.37
N LEU A 512 -13.38 -18.27 3.46
CA LEU A 512 -13.13 -19.14 2.31
C LEU A 512 -11.88 -20.00 2.54
N SER A 513 -12.04 -21.30 2.30
CA SER A 513 -10.93 -22.24 2.26
C SER A 513 -11.13 -23.23 1.12
N GLU A 514 -10.08 -23.52 0.37
CA GLU A 514 -10.08 -24.43 -0.78
C GLU A 514 -11.24 -24.19 -1.78
N GLY A 515 -11.63 -22.93 -1.94
CA GLY A 515 -12.69 -22.51 -2.86
C GLY A 515 -14.12 -22.71 -2.35
N ARG A 516 -14.32 -22.96 -1.04
CA ARG A 516 -15.64 -23.15 -0.41
C ARG A 516 -15.78 -22.25 0.80
N THR A 517 -17.02 -21.85 1.12
CA THR A 517 -17.33 -21.23 2.41
C THR A 517 -17.26 -22.29 3.50
N THR A 518 -16.49 -22.03 4.53
CA THR A 518 -16.27 -22.95 5.66
C THR A 518 -16.89 -22.44 6.94
N ASP A 519 -16.98 -21.13 7.11
CA ASP A 519 -17.55 -20.50 8.30
C ASP A 519 -18.17 -19.15 7.94
N THR A 520 -19.01 -18.62 8.84
CA THR A 520 -19.60 -17.29 8.72
C THR A 520 -19.67 -16.67 10.11
N LEU A 521 -19.05 -15.51 10.29
CA LEU A 521 -18.99 -14.77 11.54
C LEU A 521 -19.80 -13.47 11.44
N ALA A 522 -20.55 -13.12 12.49
CA ALA A 522 -21.36 -11.90 12.52
C ALA A 522 -21.57 -11.42 13.96
N GLY A 523 -21.91 -10.13 14.13
CA GLY A 523 -22.24 -9.54 15.43
C GLY A 523 -21.11 -9.65 16.44
N GLU A 524 -21.39 -10.14 17.65
CA GLU A 524 -20.39 -10.24 18.74
C GLU A 524 -19.27 -11.25 18.48
N GLU A 525 -19.47 -12.19 17.54
CA GLU A 525 -18.44 -13.15 17.13
C GLU A 525 -17.43 -12.57 16.13
N LEU A 526 -17.70 -11.37 15.60
CA LEU A 526 -16.86 -10.72 14.60
C LEU A 526 -15.69 -10.00 15.27
N SER A 527 -14.56 -10.69 15.38
CA SER A 527 -13.29 -10.12 15.87
C SER A 527 -12.12 -10.62 15.04
N ASP A 528 -11.02 -9.87 15.03
CA ASP A 528 -9.79 -10.24 14.34
C ASP A 528 -9.30 -11.65 14.74
N ASP A 529 -9.23 -11.91 16.06
CA ASP A 529 -8.83 -13.23 16.58
C ASP A 529 -9.77 -14.35 16.10
N ALA A 530 -11.08 -14.11 16.04
CA ALA A 530 -12.06 -15.12 15.61
C ALA A 530 -11.94 -15.40 14.11
N ILE A 531 -11.78 -14.36 13.28
CA ILE A 531 -11.58 -14.50 11.83
C ILE A 531 -10.27 -15.25 11.57
N THR A 532 -9.19 -14.85 12.24
CA THR A 532 -7.87 -15.51 12.15
C THR A 532 -7.96 -16.98 12.56
N ALA A 533 -8.59 -17.27 13.71
CA ALA A 533 -8.76 -18.64 14.18
C ALA A 533 -9.60 -19.49 13.21
N ALA A 534 -10.64 -18.93 12.59
CA ALA A 534 -11.47 -19.62 11.62
C ALA A 534 -10.72 -19.89 10.31
N ALA A 535 -9.95 -18.92 9.82
CA ALA A 535 -9.13 -19.06 8.61
C ALA A 535 -7.99 -20.09 8.78
N LEU A 536 -7.39 -20.19 9.99
CA LEU A 536 -6.28 -21.10 10.28
C LEU A 536 -6.71 -22.51 10.70
N ARG A 537 -7.94 -22.74 11.21
CA ARG A 537 -8.44 -24.06 11.63
C ARG A 537 -8.28 -25.12 10.54
N GLN A 538 -8.40 -24.73 9.30
CA GLN A 538 -8.38 -25.62 8.14
C GLN A 538 -6.99 -26.19 7.79
N ILE A 539 -5.91 -25.52 8.18
CA ILE A 539 -4.55 -26.07 8.00
C ILE A 539 -4.31 -27.28 8.90
N ARG A 540 -5.05 -27.40 10.04
CA ARG A 540 -4.89 -28.48 11.02
C ARG A 540 -5.69 -29.73 10.69
N GLU A 541 -6.75 -29.65 9.88
CA GLU A 541 -7.58 -30.81 9.50
C GLU A 541 -7.05 -31.57 8.27
N VAL A 542 -6.12 -30.97 7.51
CA VAL A 542 -5.49 -31.57 6.31
C VAL A 542 -4.16 -32.27 6.63
N ARG A 543 -3.71 -32.26 7.87
CA ARG A 543 -2.55 -33.04 8.36
C ARG A 543 -3.03 -34.19 9.25
#